data_275c3f3173cfa9243e0365d0a561567e
#
_entry.id   275c3f3173cfa9243e0365d0a561567e
#
_cell.length_a   1.000
_cell.length_b   1.000
_cell.length_c   1.000
_cell.angle_alpha   90.00
_cell.angle_beta   90.00
_cell.angle_gamma   90.00
#
_symmetry.space_group_name_H-M   'P 1'
#
loop_
_entity.id
_entity.type
_entity.pdbx_description
1 polymer ?
#
loop_
_entity_poly.entity_id
_entity_poly.type
_entity_poly.pdbx_seq_one_letter_code
_entity_poly.pdbx_strand_id
1 'polypeptide(L)'
;MILIVSANEKAKSTLPAVVHADGTARVQTVTIDDNPDFHKTLSEFQRISGVPVLINTSFNINGEAIVELPLDAIESFLFMDIDYLAIGDFWVAKEGNRNSISKMKHEEYLALRKRRYEEMLSGDYPSIDPRKYSRWFFPKSRI
;
A
#
# COMPACT_ATOMS: atom_id res chain seq x y z
N MET A 1 -9.33 9.20 -3.30
CA MET A 1 -9.82 10.04 -2.18
C MET A 1 -10.44 11.30 -2.74
N ILE A 2 -11.73 11.51 -2.51
CA ILE A 2 -12.50 12.62 -3.12
C ILE A 2 -12.90 13.66 -2.05
N LEU A 3 -13.11 13.20 -0.80
CA LEU A 3 -13.56 14.06 0.27
C LEU A 3 -12.41 14.85 0.89
N ILE A 4 -12.51 16.17 0.84
CA ILE A 4 -11.61 17.12 1.51
C ILE A 4 -12.38 17.74 2.67
N VAL A 5 -11.79 17.76 3.86
CA VAL A 5 -12.38 18.31 5.08
C VAL A 5 -11.39 19.26 5.76
N SER A 6 -11.91 20.25 6.48
CA SER A 6 -11.06 21.09 7.34
C SER A 6 -10.69 20.31 8.60
N ALA A 7 -9.40 20.33 8.93
CA ALA A 7 -8.89 19.73 10.15
C ALA A 7 -9.19 20.61 11.35
N ASN A 8 -9.74 20.03 12.42
CA ASN A 8 -9.89 20.75 13.69
C ASN A 8 -8.55 20.81 14.46
N GLU A 9 -8.47 21.59 15.51
CA GLU A 9 -7.23 21.80 16.27
C GLU A 9 -6.68 20.50 16.88
N LYS A 10 -7.54 19.57 17.27
CA LYS A 10 -7.12 18.26 17.75
C LYS A 10 -6.44 17.46 16.64
N ALA A 11 -7.02 17.42 15.43
CA ALA A 11 -6.41 16.74 14.30
C ALA A 11 -5.07 17.37 13.90
N LYS A 12 -4.98 18.69 13.88
CA LYS A 12 -3.72 19.40 13.59
C LYS A 12 -2.61 19.06 14.58
N SER A 13 -2.94 18.91 15.85
CA SER A 13 -1.96 18.58 16.90
C SER A 13 -1.61 17.09 16.96
N THR A 14 -2.57 16.19 16.73
CA THR A 14 -2.37 14.75 16.89
C THR A 14 -2.02 14.02 15.58
N LEU A 15 -2.32 14.62 14.43
CA LEU A 15 -2.19 14.03 13.10
C LEU A 15 -1.48 14.97 12.10
N PRO A 16 -0.37 15.61 12.47
CA PRO A 16 0.26 16.63 11.60
C PRO A 16 0.67 16.07 10.23
N ALA A 17 1.00 14.77 10.14
CA ALA A 17 1.45 14.15 8.91
C ALA A 17 0.34 13.98 7.84
N VAL A 18 -0.94 14.11 8.19
CA VAL A 18 -2.07 13.96 7.26
C VAL A 18 -2.84 15.27 7.06
N VAL A 19 -2.42 16.35 7.71
CA VAL A 19 -2.99 17.68 7.55
C VAL A 19 -2.13 18.48 6.58
N HIS A 20 -2.75 19.00 5.52
CA HIS A 20 -2.09 19.85 4.54
C HIS A 20 -1.76 21.23 5.11
N ALA A 21 -0.86 21.96 4.44
CA ALA A 21 -0.44 23.31 4.87
C ALA A 21 -1.59 24.31 4.95
N ASP A 22 -2.66 24.11 4.17
CA ASP A 22 -3.89 24.91 4.20
C ASP A 22 -4.87 24.52 5.31
N GLY A 23 -4.51 23.58 6.17
CA GLY A 23 -5.34 23.08 7.26
C GLY A 23 -6.43 22.09 6.82
N THR A 24 -6.37 21.57 5.61
CA THR A 24 -7.29 20.54 5.13
C THR A 24 -6.69 19.13 5.22
N ALA A 25 -7.55 18.12 5.10
CA ALA A 25 -7.14 16.72 5.00
C ALA A 25 -8.05 15.96 4.02
N ARG A 26 -7.51 14.92 3.39
CA ARG A 26 -8.28 14.00 2.55
C ARG A 26 -8.64 12.77 3.37
N VAL A 27 -9.91 12.59 3.64
CA VAL A 27 -10.42 11.56 4.55
C VAL A 27 -11.08 10.42 3.78
N GLN A 28 -10.81 9.20 4.23
CA GLN A 28 -11.57 8.00 3.92
C GLN A 28 -12.02 7.36 5.23
N THR A 29 -13.29 6.99 5.31
CA THR A 29 -13.82 6.26 6.45
C THR A 29 -13.89 4.77 6.12
N VAL A 30 -13.69 3.94 7.13
CA VAL A 30 -13.80 2.49 7.03
C VAL A 30 -14.82 2.03 8.04
N THR A 31 -15.91 1.43 7.57
CA THR A 31 -16.90 0.79 8.45
C THR A 31 -16.65 -0.71 8.54
N ILE A 32 -17.21 -1.33 9.57
CA ILE A 32 -17.11 -2.78 9.72
C ILE A 32 -17.81 -3.53 8.58
N ASP A 33 -18.86 -2.94 8.02
CA ASP A 33 -19.64 -3.53 6.93
C ASP A 33 -18.90 -3.44 5.59
N ASP A 34 -18.13 -2.37 5.38
CA ASP A 34 -17.39 -2.15 4.13
C ASP A 34 -16.11 -2.99 4.06
N ASN A 35 -15.34 -3.00 5.16
CA ASN A 35 -14.08 -3.73 5.23
C ASN A 35 -13.76 -4.14 6.69
N PRO A 36 -14.27 -5.30 7.14
CA PRO A 36 -14.13 -5.74 8.53
C PRO A 36 -12.67 -5.94 8.95
N ASP A 37 -11.82 -6.44 8.09
CA ASP A 37 -10.40 -6.71 8.42
C ASP A 37 -9.62 -5.40 8.59
N PHE A 38 -9.83 -4.43 7.71
CA PHE A 38 -9.18 -3.13 7.83
C PHE A 38 -9.76 -2.31 8.99
N HIS A 39 -11.06 -2.40 9.24
CA HIS A 39 -11.68 -1.80 10.43
C HIS A 39 -11.08 -2.36 11.73
N LYS A 40 -10.87 -3.68 11.80
CA LYS A 40 -10.20 -4.34 12.93
C LYS A 40 -8.76 -3.83 13.09
N THR A 41 -8.01 -3.70 11.99
CA THR A 41 -6.65 -3.15 12.01
C THR A 41 -6.63 -1.73 12.58
N LEU A 42 -7.54 -0.85 12.14
CA LEU A 42 -7.68 0.51 12.67
C LEU A 42 -8.05 0.52 14.15
N SER A 43 -8.92 -0.39 14.58
CA SER A 43 -9.35 -0.53 15.98
C SER A 43 -8.20 -0.97 16.89
N GLU A 44 -7.39 -1.93 16.45
CA GLU A 44 -6.21 -2.36 17.18
C GLU A 44 -5.12 -1.27 17.21
N PHE A 45 -4.95 -0.55 16.09
CA PHE A 45 -4.05 0.59 16.06
C PHE A 45 -4.48 1.69 17.04
N GLN A 46 -5.80 1.98 17.14
CA GLN A 46 -6.34 2.90 18.14
C GLN A 46 -6.04 2.45 19.56
N ARG A 47 -6.19 1.15 19.84
CA ARG A 47 -5.92 0.59 21.18
C ARG A 47 -4.45 0.83 21.60
N ILE A 48 -3.52 0.79 20.65
CA ILE A 48 -2.08 0.93 20.89
C ILE A 48 -1.67 2.42 20.90
N SER A 49 -2.12 3.19 19.91
CA SER A 49 -1.66 4.57 19.66
C SER A 49 -2.58 5.64 20.24
N GLY A 50 -3.81 5.28 20.61
CA GLY A 50 -4.85 6.22 21.01
C GLY A 50 -5.60 6.88 19.84
N VAL A 51 -5.19 6.63 18.59
CA VAL A 51 -5.74 7.30 17.39
C VAL A 51 -6.10 6.31 16.29
N PRO A 52 -7.37 6.27 15.81
CA PRO A 52 -7.82 5.33 14.77
C PRO A 52 -7.55 5.84 13.35
N VAL A 53 -6.34 6.28 13.06
CA VAL A 53 -5.99 6.88 11.77
C VAL A 53 -4.69 6.32 11.23
N LEU A 54 -4.70 5.86 9.99
CA LEU A 54 -3.52 5.46 9.24
C LEU A 54 -3.37 6.34 8.00
N ILE A 55 -2.13 6.55 7.57
CA ILE A 55 -1.84 7.24 6.30
C ILE A 55 -2.10 6.27 5.17
N ASN A 56 -2.89 6.71 4.18
CA ASN A 56 -3.11 5.98 2.95
C ASN A 56 -2.35 6.63 1.79
N THR A 57 -1.48 5.86 1.16
CA THR A 57 -0.74 6.28 -0.03
C THR A 57 -0.69 5.15 -1.05
N SER A 58 -0.34 5.46 -2.30
CA SER A 58 -0.09 4.44 -3.30
C SER A 58 1.11 3.57 -2.89
N PHE A 59 1.03 2.28 -3.18
CA PHE A 59 2.15 1.38 -2.96
C PHE A 59 2.97 1.28 -4.25
N ASN A 60 4.04 2.06 -4.31
CA ASN A 60 4.99 2.11 -5.41
C ASN A 60 6.22 2.91 -4.99
N ILE A 61 7.35 2.70 -5.64
CA ILE A 61 8.53 3.56 -5.52
C ILE A 61 8.33 4.77 -6.45
N ASN A 62 8.95 5.90 -6.12
CA ASN A 62 8.89 7.08 -6.99
C ASN A 62 9.37 6.75 -8.41
N GLY A 63 8.57 7.07 -9.41
CA GLY A 63 8.82 6.76 -10.82
C GLY A 63 8.27 5.40 -11.30
N GLU A 64 7.67 4.61 -10.41
CA GLU A 64 7.00 3.37 -10.77
C GLU A 64 5.50 3.52 -10.93
N ALA A 65 4.89 2.60 -11.68
CA ALA A 65 3.45 2.34 -11.60
C ALA A 65 3.08 1.76 -10.23
N ILE A 66 1.83 1.98 -9.79
CA ILE A 66 1.29 1.33 -8.59
C ILE A 66 1.41 -0.20 -8.76
N VAL A 67 1.77 -0.89 -7.69
CA VAL A 67 1.88 -2.36 -7.70
C VAL A 67 0.55 -3.00 -8.09
N GLU A 68 0.60 -4.03 -8.93
CA GLU A 68 -0.56 -4.75 -9.42
C GLU A 68 -0.55 -6.21 -8.95
N LEU A 69 0.62 -6.82 -8.91
CA LEU A 69 0.80 -8.22 -8.54
C LEU A 69 1.49 -8.36 -7.17
N PRO A 70 1.27 -9.48 -6.45
CA PRO A 70 1.98 -9.77 -5.21
C PRO A 70 3.51 -9.71 -5.35
N LEU A 71 4.03 -10.15 -6.49
CA LEU A 71 5.46 -10.09 -6.78
C LEU A 71 5.95 -8.63 -6.88
N ASP A 72 5.20 -7.75 -7.55
CA ASP A 72 5.53 -6.33 -7.62
C ASP A 72 5.56 -5.70 -6.22
N ALA A 73 4.59 -6.09 -5.36
CA ALA A 73 4.54 -5.60 -3.99
C ALA A 73 5.77 -6.01 -3.18
N ILE A 74 6.20 -7.27 -3.30
CA ILE A 74 7.41 -7.78 -2.64
C ILE A 74 8.64 -7.05 -3.16
N GLU A 75 8.78 -6.92 -4.47
CA GLU A 75 9.92 -6.25 -5.09
C GLU A 75 9.98 -4.78 -4.69
N SER A 76 8.88 -4.04 -4.81
CA SER A 76 8.84 -2.63 -4.37
C SER A 76 9.17 -2.50 -2.89
N PHE A 77 8.61 -3.36 -2.03
CA PHE A 77 8.93 -3.41 -0.60
C PHE A 77 10.42 -3.55 -0.34
N LEU A 78 11.10 -4.39 -1.11
CA LEU A 78 12.51 -4.65 -0.93
C LEU A 78 13.37 -3.41 -1.21
N PHE A 79 12.95 -2.52 -2.11
CA PHE A 79 13.63 -1.26 -2.43
C PHE A 79 13.18 -0.05 -1.61
N MET A 80 11.98 -0.10 -1.01
CA MET A 80 11.48 0.97 -0.12
C MET A 80 12.22 0.97 1.21
N ASP A 81 12.30 2.12 1.87
CA ASP A 81 12.81 2.24 3.24
C ASP A 81 11.66 2.06 4.25
N ILE A 82 11.07 0.87 4.26
CA ILE A 82 10.04 0.42 5.21
C ILE A 82 10.43 -0.91 5.81
N ASP A 83 10.01 -1.18 7.05
CA ASP A 83 10.49 -2.31 7.84
C ASP A 83 9.69 -3.58 7.59
N TYR A 84 8.39 -3.46 7.35
CA TYR A 84 7.46 -4.59 7.27
C TYR A 84 6.50 -4.44 6.10
N LEU A 85 6.12 -5.57 5.52
CA LEU A 85 5.04 -5.71 4.56
C LEU A 85 4.04 -6.74 5.07
N ALA A 86 2.78 -6.31 5.24
CA ALA A 86 1.65 -7.22 5.40
C ALA A 86 0.99 -7.44 4.05
N ILE A 87 0.97 -8.67 3.58
CA ILE A 87 0.38 -9.03 2.29
C ILE A 87 -0.39 -10.36 2.42
N GLY A 88 -1.71 -10.28 2.28
CA GLY A 88 -2.58 -11.41 2.56
C GLY A 88 -2.38 -11.89 4.00
N ASP A 89 -2.15 -13.17 4.18
CA ASP A 89 -1.91 -13.80 5.48
C ASP A 89 -0.42 -13.80 5.89
N PHE A 90 0.43 -13.11 5.11
CA PHE A 90 1.87 -13.10 5.35
C PHE A 90 2.34 -11.79 5.96
N TRP A 91 3.27 -11.91 6.89
CA TRP A 91 4.03 -10.82 7.47
C TRP A 91 5.49 -10.95 7.07
N VAL A 92 6.01 -9.96 6.35
CA VAL A 92 7.38 -9.97 5.83
C VAL A 92 8.19 -8.89 6.53
N ALA A 93 9.25 -9.27 7.22
CA ALA A 93 10.21 -8.35 7.81
C ALA A 93 11.37 -8.10 6.85
N LYS A 94 11.80 -6.84 6.71
CA LYS A 94 12.91 -6.48 5.85
C LYS A 94 14.25 -6.96 6.40
N GLU A 95 14.42 -6.96 7.70
CA GLU A 95 15.68 -7.30 8.36
C GLU A 95 16.23 -8.67 7.96
N GLY A 96 15.37 -9.69 7.92
CA GLY A 96 15.75 -11.04 7.48
C GLY A 96 16.03 -11.18 5.98
N ASN A 97 15.64 -10.19 5.17
CA ASN A 97 15.66 -10.24 3.71
C ASN A 97 16.61 -9.24 3.05
N ARG A 98 17.31 -8.43 3.81
CA ARG A 98 18.26 -7.39 3.30
C ARG A 98 19.32 -7.95 2.36
N ASN A 99 19.81 -9.15 2.61
CA ASN A 99 20.84 -9.79 1.78
C ASN A 99 20.32 -10.30 0.42
N SER A 100 19.04 -10.47 0.28
CA SER A 100 18.42 -10.94 -0.97
C SER A 100 18.37 -9.86 -2.05
N ILE A 101 18.47 -8.56 -1.65
CA ILE A 101 18.22 -7.40 -2.52
C ILE A 101 19.51 -6.67 -2.90
N SER A 102 20.57 -6.81 -2.12
CA SER A 102 21.74 -5.92 -2.16
C SER A 102 22.54 -5.94 -3.46
N LYS A 103 22.16 -6.75 -4.46
CA LYS A 103 22.91 -6.94 -5.69
C LYS A 103 22.33 -6.28 -6.92
N MET A 104 21.05 -5.95 -6.92
CA MET A 104 20.40 -5.31 -8.06
C MET A 104 20.32 -3.79 -7.84
N LYS A 105 20.77 -3.02 -8.80
CA LYS A 105 20.61 -1.57 -8.77
C LYS A 105 19.14 -1.21 -9.05
N HIS A 106 18.68 -0.11 -8.48
CA HIS A 106 17.30 0.38 -8.67
C HIS A 106 16.93 0.54 -10.15
N GLU A 107 17.86 1.04 -10.97
CA GLU A 107 17.68 1.19 -12.42
C GLU A 107 17.48 -0.15 -13.14
N GLU A 108 18.23 -1.19 -12.74
CA GLU A 108 18.10 -2.55 -13.28
C GLU A 108 16.73 -3.15 -12.91
N TYR A 109 16.29 -2.90 -11.68
CA TYR A 109 14.97 -3.31 -11.21
C TYR A 109 13.84 -2.64 -12.02
N LEU A 110 13.90 -1.32 -12.23
CA LEU A 110 12.90 -0.59 -13.02
C LEU A 110 12.86 -1.10 -14.47
N ALA A 111 14.02 -1.38 -15.08
CA ALA A 111 14.10 -1.94 -16.42
C ALA A 111 13.49 -3.34 -16.50
N LEU A 112 13.74 -4.19 -15.51
CA LEU A 112 13.15 -5.54 -15.42
C LEU A 112 11.62 -5.46 -15.28
N ARG A 113 11.11 -4.59 -14.43
CA ARG A 113 9.68 -4.41 -14.20
C ARG A 113 8.98 -3.88 -15.45
N LYS A 114 9.58 -2.91 -16.14
CA LYS A 114 9.06 -2.38 -17.41
C LYS A 114 8.97 -3.49 -18.47
N ARG A 115 10.01 -4.31 -18.62
CA ARG A 115 10.02 -5.44 -19.57
C ARG A 115 8.91 -6.44 -19.26
N ARG A 116 8.71 -6.82 -18.00
CA ARG A 116 7.63 -7.72 -17.58
C ARG A 116 6.24 -7.15 -17.90
N TYR A 117 6.08 -5.85 -17.71
CA TYR A 117 4.83 -5.18 -18.05
C TYR A 117 4.57 -5.21 -19.56
N GLU A 118 5.59 -4.98 -20.38
CA GLU A 118 5.51 -5.09 -21.84
C GLU A 118 5.19 -6.52 -22.29
N GLU A 119 5.81 -7.54 -21.69
CA GLU A 119 5.52 -8.95 -21.93
C GLU A 119 4.07 -9.32 -21.52
N MET A 120 3.56 -8.76 -20.46
CA MET A 120 2.19 -8.95 -20.02
C MET A 120 1.18 -8.33 -20.99
N LEU A 121 1.48 -7.16 -21.54
CA LEU A 121 0.64 -6.49 -22.55
C LEU A 121 0.68 -7.19 -23.90
N SER A 122 1.78 -7.83 -24.29
CA SER A 122 1.91 -8.60 -25.54
C SER A 122 1.18 -9.94 -25.49
N GLY A 123 0.72 -10.38 -24.32
CA GLY A 123 0.06 -11.67 -24.12
C GLY A 123 1.02 -12.87 -23.94
N ASP A 124 2.33 -12.60 -23.92
CA ASP A 124 3.37 -13.61 -23.72
C ASP A 124 3.56 -14.03 -22.25
N TYR A 125 2.86 -13.35 -21.35
CA TYR A 125 2.89 -13.67 -19.93
C TYR A 125 1.89 -14.80 -19.62
N PRO A 126 2.25 -15.82 -18.84
CA PRO A 126 1.30 -16.85 -18.44
C PRO A 126 0.11 -16.17 -17.75
N SER A 127 -1.09 -16.42 -18.26
CA SER A 127 -2.33 -15.79 -17.82
C SER A 127 -2.51 -15.96 -16.30
N ILE A 128 -2.14 -14.93 -15.57
CA ILE A 128 -2.45 -14.86 -14.16
C ILE A 128 -3.92 -14.48 -14.09
N ASP A 129 -4.77 -15.42 -13.66
CA ASP A 129 -6.19 -15.12 -13.48
C ASP A 129 -6.32 -14.06 -12.38
N PRO A 130 -6.62 -12.78 -12.72
CA PRO A 130 -6.70 -11.70 -11.74
C PRO A 130 -7.76 -11.98 -10.67
N ARG A 131 -8.72 -12.88 -10.93
CA ARG A 131 -9.76 -13.28 -9.98
C ARG A 131 -9.20 -14.13 -8.85
N LYS A 132 -8.08 -14.85 -9.07
CA LYS A 132 -7.37 -15.57 -8.00
C LYS A 132 -6.73 -14.64 -6.98
N TYR A 133 -6.39 -13.42 -7.39
CA TYR A 133 -5.67 -12.43 -6.57
C TYR A 133 -6.55 -11.24 -6.16
N SER A 134 -7.75 -11.08 -6.74
CA SER A 134 -8.70 -10.01 -6.39
C SER A 134 -9.17 -10.06 -4.93
N ARG A 135 -9.08 -11.22 -4.28
CA ARG A 135 -9.32 -11.35 -2.84
C ARG A 135 -8.32 -10.59 -1.96
N TRP A 136 -7.14 -10.26 -2.52
CA TRP A 136 -6.01 -9.75 -1.76
C TRP A 136 -5.88 -8.23 -1.82
N PHE A 137 -6.38 -7.58 -2.87
CA PHE A 137 -6.13 -6.17 -3.14
C PHE A 137 -7.37 -5.28 -3.19
N PHE A 138 -8.54 -5.84 -3.41
CA PHE A 138 -9.78 -5.06 -3.46
C PHE A 138 -10.85 -5.76 -2.65
N PRO A 139 -11.23 -5.24 -1.49
CA PRO A 139 -12.53 -5.56 -0.95
C PRO A 139 -13.54 -5.19 -2.04
N LYS A 140 -14.48 -6.09 -2.33
CA LYS A 140 -15.58 -5.81 -3.27
C LYS A 140 -16.28 -4.53 -2.82
N SER A 141 -15.83 -3.38 -3.32
CA SER A 141 -16.63 -2.18 -3.28
C SER A 141 -17.81 -2.46 -4.19
N ARG A 142 -18.98 -2.64 -3.59
CA ARG A 142 -20.22 -2.52 -4.33
C ARG A 142 -20.27 -1.08 -4.82
N ILE A 143 -20.20 -0.90 -6.14
CA ILE A 143 -20.69 0.27 -6.82
C ILE A 143 -22.22 0.22 -6.74
#